data_0d4e1dd6d41b998c9079b553b4c48ea2
#
_entry.id   0d4e1dd6d41b998c9079b553b4c48ea2
#
_cell.length_a   1.000
_cell.length_b   1.000
_cell.length_c   1.000
_cell.angle_alpha   90.00
_cell.angle_beta   90.00
_cell.angle_gamma   90.00
#
_symmetry.space_group_name_H-M   'P 1'
#
loop_
_entity.id
_entity.type
_entity.pdbx_description
1 polymer ?
#
loop_
_entity_poly.entity_id
_entity_poly.type
_entity_poly.pdbx_seq_one_letter_code
_entity_poly.pdbx_strand_id
1 'polypeptide(L)'
;MLRALLVAFLAIWSSLSSAASESTMSLLDNRFRVDPTIEQITFLVYREQSSQPVVLVRPDGKKYYAWGSYDNVRWYQEASLDIISVDNPMPGPWQAVGKVTPKNNIRLISHLKLSTDLFPNRLYNGEALKFTARLTSDGKPLVLRDFLDRVNLRVTFTKFVENEDELIKEARPVPMVVGEFSDDGRGLDEKAGDGVFTVQLPIGVEPGKYRARITSGNGVFLRAQEQVILVYPNPISRTFIQARNHDKPHQLVVSGEQGMIAPGSIAVTVKKDAPDGFISYSQGQVSKDGMRVTLDLNNDAELGKYAWRGEIFATDFATQRPLVFPIPEQTFSVVDEVDLEAARIAKEAELAEQRRIEMEKQIIAEREAERKRSMIIIAVGNLIMLLIVIIAWIVWRKIKAKRDAMPEMQLEVPKK
;
A
#
# COMPACT_ATOMS: atom_id res chain seq x y z
N MET A 1 -42.66 -29.48 49.47
CA MET A 1 -42.93 -28.09 49.00
C MET A 1 -41.67 -27.29 48.66
N LEU A 2 -40.57 -27.39 49.42
CA LEU A 2 -39.35 -26.60 49.15
C LEU A 2 -38.65 -26.93 47.79
N ARG A 3 -38.70 -28.23 47.36
CA ARG A 3 -38.11 -28.67 46.06
C ARG A 3 -38.89 -28.21 44.83
N ALA A 4 -40.20 -28.02 44.95
CA ALA A 4 -41.05 -27.50 43.87
C ALA A 4 -40.86 -25.98 43.67
N LEU A 5 -40.60 -25.23 44.75
CA LEU A 5 -40.27 -23.80 44.70
C LEU A 5 -38.89 -23.51 44.07
N LEU A 6 -37.91 -24.39 44.30
CA LEU A 6 -36.56 -24.25 43.73
C LEU A 6 -36.54 -24.51 42.23
N VAL A 7 -37.35 -25.45 41.73
CA VAL A 7 -37.49 -25.73 40.28
C VAL A 7 -38.27 -24.60 39.60
N ALA A 8 -39.27 -24.00 40.25
CA ALA A 8 -40.01 -22.86 39.72
C ALA A 8 -39.11 -21.60 39.64
N PHE A 9 -38.18 -21.42 40.60
CA PHE A 9 -37.25 -20.27 40.60
C PHE A 9 -36.16 -20.43 39.54
N LEU A 10 -35.71 -21.66 39.27
CA LEU A 10 -34.76 -21.94 38.15
C LEU A 10 -35.44 -21.78 36.77
N ALA A 11 -36.73 -22.07 36.65
CA ALA A 11 -37.47 -21.89 35.39
C ALA A 11 -37.77 -20.42 35.06
N ILE A 12 -37.83 -19.53 36.06
CA ILE A 12 -38.04 -18.10 35.87
C ILE A 12 -36.73 -17.40 35.50
N TRP A 13 -35.56 -17.93 35.90
CA TRP A 13 -34.26 -17.33 35.52
C TRP A 13 -33.77 -17.73 34.11
N SER A 14 -34.30 -18.77 33.51
CA SER A 14 -33.99 -19.15 32.12
C SER A 14 -34.75 -18.34 31.06
N SER A 15 -35.73 -17.51 31.46
CA SER A 15 -36.50 -16.68 30.54
C SER A 15 -35.96 -15.25 30.39
N LEU A 16 -34.85 -14.89 31.08
CA LEU A 16 -34.11 -13.66 30.84
C LEU A 16 -32.97 -13.86 29.86
N SER A 17 -33.19 -14.66 28.83
CA SER A 17 -32.41 -14.60 27.62
C SER A 17 -32.75 -13.29 26.93
N SER A 18 -31.93 -12.29 27.18
CA SER A 18 -31.97 -11.02 26.49
C SER A 18 -31.84 -11.30 25.01
N ALA A 19 -32.96 -11.31 24.31
CA ALA A 19 -32.96 -11.22 22.86
C ALA A 19 -32.19 -9.95 22.50
N ALA A 20 -30.99 -10.13 21.96
CA ALA A 20 -30.30 -9.07 21.30
C ALA A 20 -31.26 -8.54 20.24
N SER A 21 -31.81 -7.35 20.50
CA SER A 21 -32.59 -6.63 19.51
C SER A 21 -31.65 -6.31 18.37
N GLU A 22 -31.57 -7.24 17.40
CA GLU A 22 -31.15 -6.84 16.07
C GLU A 22 -32.10 -5.74 15.67
N SER A 23 -31.56 -4.62 15.21
CA SER A 23 -32.34 -3.52 14.60
C SER A 23 -32.88 -3.98 13.23
N THR A 24 -33.53 -5.12 13.22
CA THR A 24 -34.24 -5.67 12.08
C THR A 24 -35.66 -5.21 12.18
N MET A 25 -35.92 -3.98 11.73
CA MET A 25 -37.29 -3.58 11.46
C MET A 25 -37.77 -4.39 10.24
N SER A 26 -38.62 -5.38 10.50
CA SER A 26 -39.44 -6.01 9.46
C SER A 26 -40.33 -4.94 8.87
N LEU A 27 -40.03 -4.55 7.63
CA LEU A 27 -40.75 -3.48 6.98
C LEU A 27 -41.89 -4.04 6.12
N LEU A 28 -43.07 -3.78 6.53
CA LEU A 28 -44.25 -3.79 5.64
C LEU A 28 -43.96 -2.82 4.48
N ASP A 29 -43.86 -3.33 3.27
CA ASP A 29 -43.70 -2.59 2.01
C ASP A 29 -42.39 -1.80 1.86
N ASN A 30 -41.24 -2.30 2.36
CA ASN A 30 -39.95 -1.65 2.22
C ASN A 30 -39.90 -0.20 2.77
N ARG A 31 -40.70 0.08 3.80
CA ARG A 31 -40.75 1.36 4.50
C ARG A 31 -40.01 1.26 5.82
N PHE A 32 -39.35 2.34 6.19
CA PHE A 32 -38.63 2.46 7.47
C PHE A 32 -38.71 3.89 7.97
N ARG A 33 -38.57 4.08 9.26
CA ARG A 33 -38.60 5.41 9.88
C ARG A 33 -37.21 5.79 10.34
N VAL A 34 -36.76 6.97 9.96
CA VAL A 34 -35.52 7.58 10.41
C VAL A 34 -35.82 8.51 11.57
N ASP A 35 -35.09 8.31 12.66
CA ASP A 35 -35.20 9.11 13.87
C ASP A 35 -34.48 10.47 13.73
N PRO A 36 -34.98 11.56 14.36
CA PRO A 36 -34.33 12.89 14.31
C PRO A 36 -32.89 12.92 14.86
N THR A 37 -32.50 11.95 15.69
CA THR A 37 -31.17 11.87 16.30
C THR A 37 -30.11 11.28 15.37
N ILE A 38 -30.50 10.78 14.21
CA ILE A 38 -29.58 10.11 13.29
C ILE A 38 -28.91 11.13 12.36
N GLU A 39 -27.62 11.31 12.52
CA GLU A 39 -26.80 12.20 11.69
C GLU A 39 -26.38 11.55 10.37
N GLN A 40 -26.22 10.24 10.34
CA GLN A 40 -25.93 9.47 9.14
C GLN A 40 -26.56 8.09 9.22
N ILE A 41 -27.17 7.65 8.12
CA ILE A 41 -27.74 6.31 8.00
C ILE A 41 -27.25 5.64 6.73
N THR A 42 -26.96 4.35 6.81
CA THR A 42 -26.63 3.53 5.66
C THR A 42 -27.67 2.43 5.49
N PHE A 43 -28.25 2.36 4.31
CA PHE A 43 -29.23 1.35 3.93
C PHE A 43 -28.54 0.27 3.11
N LEU A 44 -28.65 -0.98 3.54
CA LEU A 44 -28.32 -2.15 2.73
C LEU A 44 -29.62 -2.73 2.17
N VAL A 45 -29.80 -2.60 0.88
CA VAL A 45 -31.01 -3.05 0.19
C VAL A 45 -30.67 -4.20 -0.74
N TYR A 46 -31.06 -5.39 -0.35
CA TYR A 46 -30.86 -6.57 -1.18
C TYR A 46 -31.94 -6.61 -2.26
N ARG A 47 -31.58 -6.95 -3.47
CA ARG A 47 -32.45 -6.98 -4.63
C ARG A 47 -32.45 -8.35 -5.29
N GLU A 48 -33.49 -8.59 -6.09
CA GLU A 48 -33.48 -9.71 -7.02
C GLU A 48 -32.26 -9.62 -7.94
N GLN A 49 -31.60 -10.74 -8.18
CA GLN A 49 -30.37 -10.77 -8.99
C GLN A 49 -30.59 -10.13 -10.37
N SER A 50 -29.64 -9.32 -10.79
CA SER A 50 -29.68 -8.56 -12.05
C SER A 50 -30.87 -7.61 -12.19
N SER A 51 -31.41 -7.09 -11.08
CA SER A 51 -32.45 -6.06 -11.11
C SER A 51 -31.88 -4.64 -11.15
N GLN A 52 -32.71 -3.68 -11.54
CA GLN A 52 -32.36 -2.25 -11.50
C GLN A 52 -32.17 -1.79 -10.03
N PRO A 53 -31.32 -0.78 -9.78
CA PRO A 53 -31.18 -0.17 -8.46
C PRO A 53 -32.51 0.30 -7.90
N VAL A 54 -32.67 0.28 -6.59
CA VAL A 54 -33.88 0.82 -5.97
C VAL A 54 -33.98 2.34 -6.13
N VAL A 55 -35.16 2.84 -5.99
CA VAL A 55 -35.44 4.28 -5.83
C VAL A 55 -35.70 4.52 -4.36
N LEU A 56 -34.92 5.40 -3.72
CA LEU A 56 -35.09 5.75 -2.33
C LEU A 56 -36.03 6.98 -2.23
N VAL A 57 -37.19 6.82 -1.62
CA VAL A 57 -38.19 7.85 -1.44
C VAL A 57 -38.09 8.45 -0.04
N ARG A 58 -37.95 9.75 0.04
CA ARG A 58 -37.86 10.54 1.29
C ARG A 58 -39.23 10.78 1.92
N PRO A 59 -39.26 11.23 3.19
CA PRO A 59 -40.51 11.62 3.85
C PRO A 59 -41.30 12.75 3.14
N ASP A 60 -40.59 13.64 2.43
CA ASP A 60 -41.17 14.74 1.65
C ASP A 60 -41.62 14.32 0.24
N GLY A 61 -41.54 13.03 -0.09
CA GLY A 61 -41.88 12.46 -1.41
C GLY A 61 -40.83 12.63 -2.50
N LYS A 62 -39.70 13.34 -2.24
CA LYS A 62 -38.59 13.42 -3.19
C LYS A 62 -37.90 12.07 -3.33
N LYS A 63 -37.32 11.84 -4.49
CA LYS A 63 -36.72 10.56 -4.87
C LYS A 63 -35.22 10.71 -5.09
N TYR A 64 -34.48 9.77 -4.58
CA TYR A 64 -33.05 9.57 -4.89
C TYR A 64 -32.91 8.37 -5.82
N TYR A 65 -32.05 8.51 -6.82
CA TYR A 65 -31.73 7.50 -7.82
C TYR A 65 -30.24 7.20 -7.82
N ALA A 66 -29.85 5.97 -8.10
CA ALA A 66 -28.45 5.55 -8.11
C ALA A 66 -27.56 6.34 -9.08
N TRP A 67 -28.13 6.87 -10.17
CA TRP A 67 -27.42 7.69 -11.16
C TRP A 67 -27.44 9.20 -10.86
N GLY A 68 -28.17 9.61 -9.81
CA GLY A 68 -28.25 11.01 -9.42
C GLY A 68 -26.99 11.45 -8.67
N SER A 69 -26.62 12.71 -8.83
CA SER A 69 -25.57 13.35 -8.04
C SER A 69 -26.20 14.15 -6.92
N TYR A 70 -25.88 13.82 -5.68
CA TYR A 70 -26.40 14.46 -4.46
C TYR A 70 -25.27 14.73 -3.50
N ASP A 71 -25.24 15.89 -2.86
CA ASP A 71 -24.17 16.27 -1.94
C ASP A 71 -24.17 15.43 -0.65
N ASN A 72 -25.35 14.97 -0.24
CA ASN A 72 -25.56 14.25 1.01
C ASN A 72 -25.88 12.77 0.83
N VAL A 73 -25.78 12.21 -0.40
CA VAL A 73 -26.06 10.79 -0.67
C VAL A 73 -24.92 10.17 -1.44
N ARG A 74 -24.42 9.06 -0.93
CA ARG A 74 -23.44 8.21 -1.60
C ARG A 74 -24.07 6.86 -1.87
N TRP A 75 -23.92 6.39 -3.10
CA TRP A 75 -24.56 5.17 -3.58
C TRP A 75 -23.53 4.21 -4.18
N TYR A 76 -23.54 3.00 -3.69
CA TYR A 76 -22.79 1.89 -4.27
C TYR A 76 -23.77 0.81 -4.68
N GLN A 77 -23.67 0.32 -5.93
CA GLN A 77 -24.57 -0.69 -6.45
C GLN A 77 -23.79 -1.90 -6.97
N GLU A 78 -24.35 -3.07 -6.72
CA GLU A 78 -23.97 -4.35 -7.31
C GLU A 78 -25.17 -4.97 -8.04
N ALA A 79 -24.99 -6.19 -8.61
CA ALA A 79 -26.08 -6.90 -9.31
C ALA A 79 -27.32 -7.13 -8.45
N SER A 80 -27.16 -7.35 -7.14
CA SER A 80 -28.23 -7.72 -6.20
C SER A 80 -28.21 -6.95 -4.88
N LEU A 81 -27.40 -5.90 -4.77
CA LEU A 81 -27.28 -5.14 -3.53
C LEU A 81 -27.08 -3.65 -3.83
N ASP A 82 -27.81 -2.80 -3.14
CA ASP A 82 -27.55 -1.38 -3.05
C ASP A 82 -27.11 -1.02 -1.64
N ILE A 83 -26.00 -0.28 -1.52
CA ILE A 83 -25.54 0.32 -0.27
C ILE A 83 -25.68 1.83 -0.43
N ILE A 84 -26.53 2.44 0.38
CA ILE A 84 -26.88 3.84 0.23
C ILE A 84 -26.64 4.55 1.55
N SER A 85 -25.70 5.49 1.58
CA SER A 85 -25.44 6.30 2.76
C SER A 85 -25.99 7.70 2.58
N VAL A 86 -26.75 8.14 3.58
CA VAL A 86 -27.36 9.47 3.58
C VAL A 86 -26.88 10.22 4.82
N ASP A 87 -26.24 11.38 4.61
CA ASP A 87 -25.82 12.29 5.67
C ASP A 87 -26.97 13.25 6.00
N ASN A 88 -27.17 13.49 7.29
CA ASN A 88 -28.26 14.32 7.82
C ASN A 88 -29.60 13.96 7.20
N PRO A 89 -30.03 12.69 7.31
CA PRO A 89 -31.26 12.22 6.68
C PRO A 89 -32.48 12.96 7.27
N MET A 90 -33.45 13.29 6.43
CA MET A 90 -34.71 13.87 6.87
C MET A 90 -35.43 12.91 7.82
N PRO A 91 -35.81 13.33 9.03
CA PRO A 91 -36.58 12.47 9.95
C PRO A 91 -37.94 12.10 9.35
N GLY A 92 -38.38 10.87 9.59
CA GLY A 92 -39.68 10.39 9.13
C GLY A 92 -39.62 9.12 8.32
N PRO A 93 -40.73 8.78 7.63
CA PRO A 93 -40.85 7.54 6.87
C PRO A 93 -40.14 7.64 5.53
N TRP A 94 -39.27 6.69 5.28
CA TRP A 94 -38.57 6.48 4.01
C TRP A 94 -39.07 5.19 3.37
N GLN A 95 -38.90 5.04 2.05
CA GLN A 95 -39.28 3.84 1.33
C GLN A 95 -38.23 3.50 0.25
N ALA A 96 -37.83 2.24 0.16
CA ALA A 96 -37.07 1.73 -0.97
C ALA A 96 -38.03 1.07 -1.98
N VAL A 97 -38.09 1.60 -3.19
CA VAL A 97 -38.97 1.12 -4.26
C VAL A 97 -38.12 0.40 -5.31
N GLY A 98 -38.40 -0.87 -5.54
CA GLY A 98 -37.66 -1.71 -6.51
C GLY A 98 -37.98 -3.19 -6.33
N LYS A 99 -37.26 -4.04 -7.05
CA LYS A 99 -37.36 -5.50 -6.90
C LYS A 99 -36.58 -5.98 -5.68
N VAL A 100 -37.03 -5.57 -4.51
CA VAL A 100 -36.49 -5.93 -3.24
C VAL A 100 -36.83 -7.39 -2.96
N THR A 101 -35.88 -8.22 -2.54
CA THR A 101 -36.14 -9.66 -2.35
C THR A 101 -37.05 -9.92 -1.14
N PRO A 102 -37.93 -10.95 -1.17
CA PRO A 102 -38.86 -11.22 -0.05
C PRO A 102 -38.19 -11.55 1.27
N LYS A 103 -36.96 -12.06 1.26
CA LYS A 103 -36.15 -12.28 2.46
C LYS A 103 -35.51 -10.99 2.96
N ASN A 104 -35.92 -9.90 2.46
CA ASN A 104 -35.21 -8.70 2.52
C ASN A 104 -35.56 -7.89 3.74
N ASN A 105 -34.64 -7.92 4.60
CA ASN A 105 -34.53 -6.92 5.63
C ASN A 105 -33.64 -5.80 5.06
N ILE A 106 -34.19 -4.62 4.81
CA ILE A 106 -33.38 -3.45 4.65
C ILE A 106 -32.65 -3.28 5.99
N ARG A 107 -31.34 -3.52 6.00
CA ARG A 107 -30.55 -3.36 7.22
C ARG A 107 -30.15 -1.90 7.34
N LEU A 108 -30.36 -1.35 8.49
CA LEU A 108 -30.02 0.03 8.81
C LEU A 108 -28.78 0.05 9.66
N ILE A 109 -27.79 0.82 9.25
CA ILE A 109 -26.58 1.06 10.03
C ILE A 109 -26.59 2.54 10.40
N SER A 110 -26.79 2.82 11.68
CA SER A 110 -26.76 4.16 12.25
C SER A 110 -25.58 4.28 13.23
N HIS A 111 -25.13 5.51 13.48
CA HIS A 111 -24.06 5.83 14.43
C HIS A 111 -22.82 4.94 14.26
N LEU A 112 -22.43 4.73 13.01
CA LEU A 112 -21.22 3.94 12.67
C LEU A 112 -19.98 4.66 13.20
N LYS A 113 -19.21 3.99 14.05
CA LYS A 113 -17.98 4.51 14.65
C LYS A 113 -16.82 3.56 14.40
N LEU A 114 -15.68 4.13 14.03
CA LEU A 114 -14.40 3.45 14.05
C LEU A 114 -13.72 3.73 15.40
N SER A 115 -13.33 2.68 16.08
CA SER A 115 -12.45 2.75 17.26
C SER A 115 -11.21 1.91 17.00
N THR A 116 -10.07 2.38 17.45
CA THR A 116 -8.80 1.67 17.35
C THR A 116 -8.21 1.49 18.74
N ASP A 117 -7.40 0.48 18.93
CA ASP A 117 -6.51 0.42 20.07
C ASP A 117 -5.61 1.66 20.06
N LEU A 118 -5.09 2.04 21.22
CA LEU A 118 -4.18 3.17 21.34
C LEU A 118 -2.99 2.97 20.39
N PHE A 119 -2.96 3.75 19.33
CA PHE A 119 -1.84 3.78 18.41
C PHE A 119 -0.64 4.41 19.12
N PRO A 120 0.53 3.77 19.18
CA PRO A 120 1.66 4.30 19.94
C PRO A 120 2.14 5.63 19.36
N ASN A 121 2.43 6.59 20.23
CA ASN A 121 3.02 7.86 19.80
C ASN A 121 4.47 7.71 19.35
N ARG A 122 5.12 6.61 19.75
CA ARG A 122 6.51 6.28 19.46
C ARG A 122 6.57 4.98 18.69
N LEU A 123 7.07 5.05 17.48
CA LEU A 123 7.27 3.93 16.56
C LEU A 123 8.73 3.86 16.11
N TYR A 124 9.14 2.74 15.59
CA TYR A 124 10.48 2.53 15.05
C TYR A 124 10.40 2.09 13.58
N ASN A 125 11.30 2.61 12.76
CA ASN A 125 11.45 2.11 11.40
C ASN A 125 11.82 0.61 11.43
N GLY A 126 11.15 -0.18 10.62
CA GLY A 126 11.34 -1.63 10.55
C GLY A 126 10.54 -2.43 11.56
N GLU A 127 9.83 -1.83 12.52
CA GLU A 127 8.95 -2.57 13.40
C GLU A 127 7.65 -3.00 12.69
N ALA A 128 7.07 -4.10 13.16
CA ALA A 128 5.72 -4.54 12.78
C ALA A 128 4.77 -4.28 13.96
N LEU A 129 3.96 -3.23 13.83
CA LEU A 129 3.00 -2.86 14.86
C LEU A 129 1.73 -3.70 14.72
N LYS A 130 1.40 -4.47 15.76
CA LYS A 130 0.09 -5.11 15.87
C LYS A 130 -0.90 -4.18 16.56
N PHE A 131 -2.05 -3.94 15.93
CA PHE A 131 -3.16 -3.22 16.55
C PHE A 131 -4.50 -3.74 16.04
N THR A 132 -5.58 -3.42 16.76
CA THR A 132 -6.93 -3.75 16.34
C THR A 132 -7.74 -2.48 16.07
N ALA A 133 -8.57 -2.54 15.03
CA ALA A 133 -9.57 -1.55 14.75
C ALA A 133 -10.96 -2.20 14.75
N ARG A 134 -11.97 -1.51 15.27
CA ARG A 134 -13.32 -2.04 15.40
C ARG A 134 -14.34 -1.08 14.82
N LEU A 135 -15.26 -1.64 14.02
CA LEU A 135 -16.45 -0.93 13.58
C LEU A 135 -17.62 -1.27 14.50
N THR A 136 -18.25 -0.24 15.03
CA THR A 136 -19.43 -0.39 15.87
C THR A 136 -20.58 0.41 15.28
N SER A 137 -21.80 -0.11 15.42
CA SER A 137 -23.05 0.58 15.12
C SER A 137 -23.88 0.65 16.41
N ASP A 138 -24.30 1.84 16.79
CA ASP A 138 -25.01 2.10 18.05
C ASP A 138 -24.29 1.54 19.29
N GLY A 139 -22.95 1.60 19.28
CA GLY A 139 -22.09 1.11 20.37
C GLY A 139 -21.96 -0.43 20.44
N LYS A 140 -22.56 -1.17 19.53
CA LYS A 140 -22.44 -2.63 19.43
C LYS A 140 -21.51 -3.01 18.27
N PRO A 141 -20.82 -4.16 18.34
CA PRO A 141 -20.05 -4.67 17.20
C PRO A 141 -20.92 -4.77 15.95
N LEU A 142 -20.42 -4.31 14.83
CA LEU A 142 -21.09 -4.43 13.55
C LEU A 142 -20.84 -5.81 12.96
N VAL A 143 -21.85 -6.67 12.97
CA VAL A 143 -21.74 -8.08 12.50
C VAL A 143 -22.57 -8.27 11.22
N LEU A 144 -22.27 -7.45 10.20
CA LEU A 144 -22.95 -7.53 8.90
C LEU A 144 -21.95 -7.92 7.82
N ARG A 145 -21.79 -9.22 7.59
CA ARG A 145 -20.77 -9.76 6.68
C ARG A 145 -20.86 -9.14 5.28
N ASP A 146 -22.04 -9.07 4.69
CA ASP A 146 -22.24 -8.51 3.34
C ASP A 146 -21.79 -7.03 3.25
N PHE A 147 -21.81 -6.31 4.36
CA PHE A 147 -21.32 -4.95 4.45
C PHE A 147 -19.80 -4.93 4.70
N LEU A 148 -19.32 -5.74 5.65
CA LEU A 148 -17.93 -5.79 6.08
C LEU A 148 -16.99 -6.33 4.99
N ASP A 149 -17.44 -7.27 4.17
CA ASP A 149 -16.70 -7.80 3.01
C ASP A 149 -16.29 -6.68 2.00
N ARG A 150 -16.91 -5.50 2.09
CA ARG A 150 -16.65 -4.34 1.22
C ARG A 150 -15.99 -3.18 1.93
N VAL A 151 -15.57 -3.40 3.17
CA VAL A 151 -14.93 -2.39 4.00
C VAL A 151 -13.44 -2.64 4.08
N ASN A 152 -12.65 -1.65 3.73
CA ASN A 152 -11.22 -1.69 3.88
C ASN A 152 -10.78 -0.76 5.01
N LEU A 153 -9.84 -1.25 5.79
CA LEU A 153 -9.07 -0.45 6.74
C LEU A 153 -7.79 0.01 6.07
N ARG A 154 -7.58 1.32 5.95
CA ARG A 154 -6.38 1.91 5.37
C ARG A 154 -5.67 2.76 6.40
N VAL A 155 -4.37 2.56 6.50
CA VAL A 155 -3.49 3.36 7.34
C VAL A 155 -2.58 4.20 6.46
N THR A 156 -2.61 5.51 6.65
CA THR A 156 -1.76 6.45 5.92
C THR A 156 -0.96 7.29 6.88
N PHE A 157 0.30 7.56 6.53
CA PHE A 157 1.14 8.52 7.22
C PHE A 157 1.41 9.71 6.33
N THR A 158 1.19 10.90 6.87
CA THR A 158 1.52 12.16 6.22
C THR A 158 2.61 12.83 7.03
N LYS A 159 3.69 13.26 6.39
CA LYS A 159 4.77 13.98 7.07
C LYS A 159 4.19 15.22 7.75
N PHE A 160 4.46 15.38 9.02
CA PHE A 160 3.92 16.51 9.78
C PHE A 160 4.64 17.80 9.40
N VAL A 161 3.87 18.80 9.02
CA VAL A 161 4.36 20.16 8.76
C VAL A 161 3.51 21.11 9.59
N GLU A 162 4.15 22.02 10.29
CA GLU A 162 3.44 23.09 10.97
C GLU A 162 2.85 24.04 9.92
N ASN A 163 1.62 24.53 10.14
CA ASN A 163 0.91 25.44 9.24
C ASN A 163 0.68 24.86 7.82
N GLU A 164 0.36 23.55 7.72
CA GLU A 164 0.06 22.90 6.44
C GLU A 164 -1.04 23.62 5.64
N ASP A 165 -2.00 24.24 6.34
CA ASP A 165 -3.11 24.95 5.73
C ASP A 165 -2.66 26.23 4.99
N GLU A 166 -1.54 26.83 5.41
CA GLU A 166 -0.93 28.01 4.75
C GLU A 166 -0.13 27.64 3.51
N LEU A 167 0.20 26.37 3.33
CA LEU A 167 0.94 25.91 2.17
C LEU A 167 0.04 25.82 0.93
N ILE A 168 0.60 26.21 -0.20
CA ILE A 168 -0.02 25.95 -1.50
C ILE A 168 -0.22 24.44 -1.68
N LYS A 169 -1.25 24.06 -2.40
CA LYS A 169 -1.68 22.65 -2.54
C LYS A 169 -0.56 21.72 -3.01
N GLU A 170 0.30 22.20 -3.89
CA GLU A 170 1.43 21.46 -4.48
C GLU A 170 2.59 21.26 -3.50
N ALA A 171 2.69 22.07 -2.45
CA ALA A 171 3.72 21.98 -1.41
C ALA A 171 3.28 21.19 -0.18
N ARG A 172 2.01 20.78 -0.11
CA ARG A 172 1.50 19.97 0.99
C ARG A 172 2.05 18.56 0.93
N PRO A 173 2.42 17.97 2.08
CA PRO A 173 2.95 16.61 2.09
C PRO A 173 1.90 15.61 1.61
N VAL A 174 2.33 14.68 0.76
CA VAL A 174 1.48 13.64 0.19
C VAL A 174 1.33 12.51 1.21
N PRO A 175 0.10 12.04 1.50
CA PRO A 175 -0.12 10.88 2.33
C PRO A 175 0.50 9.61 1.71
N MET A 176 1.27 8.86 2.49
CA MET A 176 1.83 7.56 2.12
C MET A 176 0.94 6.46 2.71
N VAL A 177 0.53 5.51 1.88
CA VAL A 177 -0.20 4.32 2.35
C VAL A 177 0.79 3.36 2.98
N VAL A 178 0.62 3.08 4.28
CA VAL A 178 1.47 2.15 5.04
C VAL A 178 0.88 0.74 5.02
N GLY A 179 -0.45 0.63 4.99
CA GLY A 179 -1.13 -0.65 4.86
C GLY A 179 -2.61 -0.53 4.54
N GLU A 180 -3.13 -1.57 3.89
CA GLU A 180 -4.56 -1.79 3.63
C GLU A 180 -4.93 -3.20 4.08
N PHE A 181 -6.06 -3.32 4.78
CA PHE A 181 -6.49 -4.55 5.43
C PHE A 181 -8.00 -4.72 5.26
N SER A 182 -8.43 -5.98 5.23
CA SER A 182 -9.84 -6.37 5.15
C SER A 182 -10.20 -7.25 6.35
N ASP A 183 -11.46 -7.28 6.72
CA ASP A 183 -12.02 -8.19 7.72
C ASP A 183 -12.36 -9.52 7.03
N ASP A 184 -11.32 -10.29 6.67
CA ASP A 184 -11.43 -11.50 5.83
C ASP A 184 -10.99 -12.79 6.53
N GLY A 185 -10.62 -12.72 7.81
CA GLY A 185 -10.14 -13.85 8.59
C GLY A 185 -8.77 -14.38 8.17
N ARG A 186 -7.94 -13.54 7.51
CA ARG A 186 -6.59 -13.91 7.07
C ARG A 186 -5.51 -13.22 7.88
N GLY A 187 -4.32 -13.82 7.89
CA GLY A 187 -3.16 -13.26 8.59
C GLY A 187 -3.37 -13.27 10.10
N LEU A 188 -3.47 -12.09 10.72
CA LEU A 188 -3.75 -11.94 12.15
C LEU A 188 -5.23 -11.73 12.45
N ASP A 189 -6.06 -11.57 11.42
CA ASP A 189 -7.51 -11.45 11.58
C ASP A 189 -8.09 -12.82 11.94
N GLU A 190 -8.73 -12.90 13.12
CA GLU A 190 -9.15 -14.18 13.70
C GLU A 190 -10.46 -14.69 13.09
N LYS A 191 -11.31 -13.77 12.63
CA LYS A 191 -12.66 -14.14 12.19
C LYS A 191 -13.21 -13.13 11.18
N ALA A 192 -13.46 -13.60 9.96
CA ALA A 192 -14.05 -12.79 8.90
C ALA A 192 -15.46 -12.28 9.26
N GLY A 193 -15.70 -11.01 9.01
CA GLY A 193 -17.02 -10.38 9.06
C GLY A 193 -17.53 -10.13 10.49
N ASP A 194 -16.66 -9.95 11.46
CA ASP A 194 -17.05 -9.64 12.83
C ASP A 194 -16.87 -8.15 13.22
N GLY A 195 -16.36 -7.33 12.26
CA GLY A 195 -16.13 -5.91 12.45
C GLY A 195 -14.86 -5.58 13.22
N VAL A 196 -13.99 -6.56 13.44
CA VAL A 196 -12.69 -6.40 14.12
C VAL A 196 -11.57 -6.66 13.13
N PHE A 197 -10.80 -5.64 12.82
CA PHE A 197 -9.62 -5.74 11.98
C PHE A 197 -8.39 -5.90 12.85
N THR A 198 -7.82 -7.07 12.93
CA THR A 198 -6.53 -7.28 13.61
C THR A 198 -5.41 -7.28 12.58
N VAL A 199 -4.55 -6.27 12.64
CA VAL A 199 -3.58 -6.00 11.60
C VAL A 199 -2.15 -5.97 12.14
N GLN A 200 -1.23 -6.36 11.29
CA GLN A 200 0.21 -6.15 11.49
C GLN A 200 0.69 -5.12 10.49
N LEU A 201 0.98 -3.92 10.99
CA LEU A 201 1.38 -2.79 10.18
C LEU A 201 2.90 -2.69 10.11
N PRO A 202 3.54 -2.88 8.95
CA PRO A 202 4.96 -2.70 8.80
C PRO A 202 5.31 -1.21 8.76
N ILE A 203 6.14 -0.74 9.69
CA ILE A 203 6.59 0.65 9.75
C ILE A 203 7.84 0.82 8.89
N GLY A 204 7.64 1.06 7.60
CA GLY A 204 8.72 1.21 6.60
C GLY A 204 9.06 2.66 6.24
N VAL A 205 8.45 3.65 6.91
CA VAL A 205 8.66 5.06 6.62
C VAL A 205 9.96 5.58 7.27
N GLU A 206 10.55 6.62 6.69
CA GLU A 206 11.73 7.27 7.24
C GLU A 206 11.49 7.85 8.64
N PRO A 207 12.53 7.97 9.47
CA PRO A 207 12.40 8.63 10.76
C PRO A 207 11.90 10.06 10.65
N GLY A 208 10.96 10.44 11.54
CA GLY A 208 10.35 11.77 11.51
C GLY A 208 9.01 11.85 12.24
N LYS A 209 8.43 13.04 12.25
CA LYS A 209 7.11 13.30 12.80
C LYS A 209 6.05 13.15 11.73
N TYR A 210 5.00 12.41 12.00
CA TYR A 210 3.92 12.12 11.05
C TYR A 210 2.55 12.32 11.70
N ARG A 211 1.58 12.59 10.85
CA ARG A 211 0.16 12.42 11.15
C ARG A 211 -0.26 11.06 10.62
N ALA A 212 -0.54 10.12 11.52
CA ALA A 212 -1.13 8.83 11.19
C ALA A 212 -2.64 9.01 11.07
N ARG A 213 -3.20 8.56 9.96
CA ARG A 213 -4.64 8.54 9.73
C ARG A 213 -5.07 7.12 9.43
N ILE A 214 -5.95 6.61 10.28
CA ILE A 214 -6.57 5.31 10.15
C ILE A 214 -7.98 5.54 9.62
N THR A 215 -8.26 5.00 8.45
CA THR A 215 -9.57 5.14 7.80
C THR A 215 -10.20 3.79 7.61
N SER A 216 -11.49 3.69 7.89
CA SER A 216 -12.30 2.53 7.53
C SER A 216 -13.47 2.99 6.70
N GLY A 217 -13.66 2.33 5.56
CA GLY A 217 -14.72 2.73 4.66
C GLY A 217 -14.76 1.93 3.36
N ASN A 218 -15.76 2.27 2.60
CA ASN A 218 -15.93 1.90 1.19
C ASN A 218 -16.34 3.15 0.41
N GLY A 219 -16.74 3.05 -0.83
CA GLY A 219 -17.17 4.21 -1.63
C GLY A 219 -18.40 4.97 -1.07
N VAL A 220 -19.05 4.47 -0.03
CA VAL A 220 -20.33 4.98 0.50
C VAL A 220 -20.18 5.66 1.85
N PHE A 221 -19.29 5.17 2.70
CA PHE A 221 -18.98 5.78 3.99
C PHE A 221 -17.49 5.82 4.23
N LEU A 222 -17.06 6.72 5.09
CA LEU A 222 -15.68 6.84 5.55
C LEU A 222 -15.68 7.23 7.03
N ARG A 223 -14.91 6.51 7.83
CA ARG A 223 -14.59 6.87 9.20
C ARG A 223 -13.08 7.00 9.33
N ALA A 224 -12.64 7.99 10.05
CA ALA A 224 -11.22 8.26 10.22
C ALA A 224 -10.90 8.58 11.68
N GLN A 225 -9.71 8.12 12.09
CA GLN A 225 -9.03 8.60 13.31
C GLN A 225 -7.67 9.13 12.91
N GLU A 226 -7.26 10.21 13.53
CA GLU A 226 -5.96 10.83 13.29
C GLU A 226 -5.19 10.98 14.59
N GLN A 227 -3.89 10.75 14.51
CA GLN A 227 -2.97 10.90 15.64
C GLN A 227 -1.61 11.37 15.15
N VAL A 228 -0.97 12.23 15.91
CA VAL A 228 0.44 12.58 15.65
C VAL A 228 1.34 11.54 16.29
N ILE A 229 2.29 11.05 15.50
CA ILE A 229 3.25 10.02 15.89
C ILE A 229 4.68 10.47 15.56
N LEU A 230 5.64 9.86 16.25
CA LEU A 230 7.06 10.03 15.99
C LEU A 230 7.67 8.68 15.62
N VAL A 231 8.26 8.60 14.44
CA VAL A 231 9.00 7.42 13.96
C VAL A 231 10.49 7.64 14.21
N TYR A 232 11.09 6.75 14.99
CA TYR A 232 12.51 6.74 15.30
C TYR A 232 13.27 5.86 14.30
N PRO A 233 14.61 6.02 14.17
CA PRO A 233 15.44 5.07 13.45
C PRO A 233 15.29 3.65 13.99
N ASN A 234 15.66 2.66 13.19
CA ASN A 234 15.65 1.27 13.63
C ASN A 234 16.69 1.08 14.75
N PRO A 235 16.26 0.70 15.97
CA PRO A 235 17.15 0.55 17.11
C PRO A 235 17.84 -0.82 17.17
N ILE A 236 17.57 -1.70 16.19
CA ILE A 236 18.10 -3.05 16.12
C ILE A 236 19.10 -3.14 14.96
N SER A 237 20.33 -3.49 15.26
CA SER A 237 21.33 -3.89 14.28
C SER A 237 21.42 -5.41 14.21
N ARG A 238 21.58 -5.93 13.00
CA ARG A 238 21.72 -7.37 12.75
C ARG A 238 22.87 -7.64 11.78
N THR A 239 23.65 -8.68 12.07
CA THR A 239 24.75 -9.15 11.21
C THR A 239 24.69 -10.66 11.11
N PHE A 240 24.59 -11.17 9.90
CA PHE A 240 24.70 -12.61 9.64
C PHE A 240 26.14 -12.93 9.25
N ILE A 241 26.73 -13.93 9.91
CA ILE A 241 28.09 -14.41 9.69
C ILE A 241 27.98 -15.84 9.19
N GLN A 242 28.25 -16.04 7.92
CA GLN A 242 28.32 -17.37 7.34
C GLN A 242 29.61 -18.07 7.76
N ALA A 243 29.50 -19.25 8.35
CA ALA A 243 30.66 -20.07 8.68
C ALA A 243 31.30 -20.60 7.38
N ARG A 244 32.62 -20.58 7.35
CA ARG A 244 33.41 -21.13 6.22
C ARG A 244 33.63 -22.62 6.36
N ASN A 245 33.77 -23.12 7.58
CA ASN A 245 34.04 -24.52 7.90
C ASN A 245 32.73 -25.18 8.37
N HIS A 246 32.52 -26.42 7.96
CA HIS A 246 31.33 -27.20 8.35
C HIS A 246 31.26 -27.47 9.87
N ASP A 247 32.38 -27.44 10.58
CA ASP A 247 32.45 -27.67 12.03
C ASP A 247 31.95 -26.49 12.87
N LYS A 248 31.72 -25.34 12.25
CA LYS A 248 31.26 -24.14 12.96
C LYS A 248 29.84 -23.77 12.52
N PRO A 249 29.00 -23.34 13.47
CA PRO A 249 27.67 -22.84 13.12
C PRO A 249 27.77 -21.50 12.38
N HIS A 250 26.77 -21.20 11.55
CA HIS A 250 26.53 -19.83 11.12
C HIS A 250 26.06 -19.02 12.31
N GLN A 251 26.31 -17.71 12.31
CA GLN A 251 25.95 -16.87 13.45
C GLN A 251 25.11 -15.68 13.01
N LEU A 252 24.01 -15.46 13.72
CA LEU A 252 23.24 -14.24 13.63
C LEU A 252 23.49 -13.41 14.90
N VAL A 253 24.15 -12.28 14.74
CA VAL A 253 24.40 -11.33 15.81
C VAL A 253 23.35 -10.24 15.76
N VAL A 254 22.62 -10.05 16.86
CA VAL A 254 21.61 -9.00 17.00
C VAL A 254 21.99 -8.13 18.19
N SER A 255 21.96 -6.81 17.99
CA SER A 255 22.26 -5.83 19.04
C SER A 255 21.19 -4.73 19.06
N GLY A 256 20.79 -4.32 20.25
CA GLY A 256 19.89 -3.19 20.48
C GLY A 256 20.63 -1.92 20.81
N GLU A 257 20.06 -0.79 20.45
CA GLU A 257 20.59 0.53 20.77
C GLU A 257 20.26 0.90 22.23
N GLN A 258 21.29 1.32 22.96
CA GLN A 258 21.16 1.69 24.36
C GLN A 258 20.26 2.93 24.52
N GLY A 259 19.36 2.92 25.51
CA GLY A 259 18.38 4.00 25.73
C GLY A 259 17.14 3.94 24.82
N MET A 260 17.16 3.09 23.80
CA MET A 260 15.98 2.81 22.96
C MET A 260 15.36 1.45 23.28
N ILE A 261 16.19 0.42 23.45
CA ILE A 261 15.76 -0.92 23.81
C ILE A 261 16.06 -1.20 25.28
N ALA A 262 15.13 -1.82 25.97
CA ALA A 262 15.31 -2.24 27.35
C ALA A 262 16.36 -3.35 27.44
N PRO A 263 17.38 -3.23 28.32
CA PRO A 263 18.36 -4.29 28.53
C PRO A 263 17.69 -5.62 28.90
N GLY A 264 18.23 -6.72 28.42
CA GLY A 264 17.69 -8.05 28.71
C GLY A 264 16.43 -8.44 27.95
N SER A 265 15.86 -7.57 27.11
CA SER A 265 14.57 -7.80 26.45
C SER A 265 14.66 -8.42 25.06
N ILE A 266 15.85 -8.50 24.47
CA ILE A 266 16.00 -8.97 23.09
C ILE A 266 15.90 -10.49 23.04
N ALA A 267 14.99 -10.99 22.22
CA ALA A 267 14.87 -12.40 21.86
C ALA A 267 14.77 -12.52 20.34
N VAL A 268 15.35 -13.57 19.80
CA VAL A 268 15.42 -13.80 18.35
C VAL A 268 14.93 -15.20 18.04
N THR A 269 14.07 -15.32 17.04
CA THR A 269 13.64 -16.60 16.49
C THR A 269 13.93 -16.61 14.99
N VAL A 270 14.58 -17.67 14.52
CA VAL A 270 14.93 -17.85 13.11
C VAL A 270 14.42 -19.20 12.64
N LYS A 271 13.79 -19.21 11.49
CA LYS A 271 13.46 -20.38 10.70
C LYS A 271 14.42 -20.45 9.51
N LYS A 272 15.11 -21.56 9.34
CA LYS A 272 15.98 -21.85 8.21
C LYS A 272 15.39 -22.99 7.39
N ASP A 273 15.29 -22.78 6.09
CA ASP A 273 14.85 -23.74 5.10
C ASP A 273 16.08 -24.22 4.33
N ALA A 274 16.36 -25.52 4.36
CA ALA A 274 17.49 -26.17 3.68
C ALA A 274 17.14 -26.58 2.23
N PRO A 275 18.14 -26.86 1.38
CA PRO A 275 17.90 -27.24 -0.02
C PRO A 275 17.08 -28.52 -0.21
N ASP A 276 17.18 -29.46 0.71
CA ASP A 276 16.42 -30.72 0.76
C ASP A 276 14.97 -30.55 1.26
N GLY A 277 14.60 -29.32 1.65
CA GLY A 277 13.30 -29.00 2.24
C GLY A 277 13.25 -29.21 3.75
N PHE A 278 14.37 -29.55 4.41
CA PHE A 278 14.42 -29.61 5.87
C PHE A 278 14.27 -28.22 6.47
N ILE A 279 13.45 -28.12 7.51
CA ILE A 279 13.18 -26.87 8.22
C ILE A 279 13.75 -26.96 9.63
N SER A 280 14.61 -26.03 9.98
CA SER A 280 15.15 -25.92 11.32
C SER A 280 14.77 -24.58 11.97
N TYR A 281 14.58 -24.61 13.30
CA TYR A 281 14.29 -23.42 14.10
C TYR A 281 15.40 -23.21 15.11
N SER A 282 15.85 -21.97 15.23
CA SER A 282 16.82 -21.54 16.22
C SER A 282 16.27 -20.36 17.01
N GLN A 283 16.48 -20.37 18.32
CA GLN A 283 16.03 -19.31 19.22
C GLN A 283 17.16 -18.89 20.15
N GLY A 284 17.20 -17.61 20.46
CA GLY A 284 18.16 -17.06 21.40
C GLY A 284 17.60 -15.86 22.13
N GLN A 285 18.06 -15.67 23.34
CA GLN A 285 17.70 -14.54 24.18
C GLN A 285 18.96 -13.91 24.78
N VAL A 286 18.95 -12.61 24.91
CA VAL A 286 20.02 -11.86 25.55
C VAL A 286 20.05 -12.14 27.07
N SER A 287 21.22 -12.02 27.71
CA SER A 287 21.34 -12.07 29.16
C SER A 287 20.61 -10.90 29.83
N LYS A 288 20.29 -11.03 31.14
CA LYS A 288 19.45 -10.11 31.91
C LYS A 288 19.72 -8.62 31.72
N ASP A 289 20.99 -8.23 31.60
CA ASP A 289 21.41 -6.83 31.43
C ASP A 289 22.11 -6.61 30.07
N GLY A 290 22.05 -7.60 29.19
CA GLY A 290 22.69 -7.56 27.89
C GLY A 290 21.91 -6.76 26.85
N MET A 291 22.65 -6.31 25.84
CA MET A 291 22.10 -5.61 24.67
C MET A 291 22.43 -6.34 23.37
N ARG A 292 23.11 -7.48 23.45
CA ARG A 292 23.57 -8.25 22.30
C ARG A 292 23.38 -9.73 22.51
N VAL A 293 22.82 -10.40 21.51
CA VAL A 293 22.70 -11.86 21.45
C VAL A 293 23.38 -12.38 20.19
N THR A 294 24.06 -13.50 20.31
CA THR A 294 24.58 -14.26 19.19
C THR A 294 23.80 -15.55 19.12
N LEU A 295 23.11 -15.78 18.02
CA LEU A 295 22.33 -16.97 17.74
C LEU A 295 23.12 -17.87 16.81
N ASP A 296 23.41 -19.07 17.23
CA ASP A 296 24.05 -20.09 16.40
C ASP A 296 22.98 -20.81 15.55
N LEU A 297 23.22 -20.81 14.25
CA LEU A 297 22.39 -21.51 13.26
C LEU A 297 23.17 -22.73 12.76
N ASN A 298 22.58 -23.91 12.83
CA ASN A 298 23.22 -25.14 12.41
C ASN A 298 23.78 -25.00 10.99
N ASN A 299 25.03 -25.41 10.84
CA ASN A 299 25.69 -25.53 9.55
C ASN A 299 25.52 -26.97 9.07
N ASP A 300 24.44 -27.21 8.33
CA ASP A 300 24.23 -28.50 7.70
C ASP A 300 25.21 -28.57 6.52
N ALA A 301 25.97 -29.66 6.42
CA ALA A 301 27.02 -29.84 5.40
C ALA A 301 26.47 -30.04 3.98
N GLU A 302 25.19 -29.88 3.77
CA GLU A 302 24.53 -30.06 2.48
C GLU A 302 24.80 -28.88 1.56
N LEU A 303 25.23 -29.18 0.35
CA LEU A 303 25.50 -28.16 -0.67
C LEU A 303 24.20 -27.64 -1.26
N GLY A 304 24.09 -26.32 -1.41
CA GLY A 304 22.92 -25.75 -2.04
C GLY A 304 22.54 -24.37 -1.50
N LYS A 305 21.34 -23.93 -1.88
CA LYS A 305 20.78 -22.63 -1.50
C LYS A 305 19.90 -22.78 -0.27
N TYR A 306 20.26 -22.08 0.78
CA TYR A 306 19.49 -21.96 2.00
C TYR A 306 18.70 -20.66 2.02
N ALA A 307 17.50 -20.68 2.61
CA ALA A 307 16.74 -19.50 2.94
C ALA A 307 16.53 -19.43 4.45
N TRP A 308 16.53 -18.23 5.01
CA TRP A 308 16.22 -18.02 6.40
C TRP A 308 15.44 -16.73 6.62
N ARG A 309 14.55 -16.76 7.59
CA ARG A 309 13.70 -15.64 8.00
C ARG A 309 13.42 -15.74 9.48
N GLY A 310 12.96 -14.66 10.10
CA GLY A 310 12.71 -14.70 11.53
C GLY A 310 12.08 -13.45 12.08
N GLU A 311 12.05 -13.36 13.39
CA GLU A 311 11.54 -12.22 14.12
C GLU A 311 12.46 -11.90 15.30
N ILE A 312 12.64 -10.61 15.55
CA ILE A 312 13.35 -10.09 16.72
C ILE A 312 12.29 -9.43 17.60
N PHE A 313 12.20 -9.91 18.82
CA PHE A 313 11.36 -9.35 19.86
C PHE A 313 12.20 -8.49 20.78
N ALA A 314 11.70 -7.35 21.19
CA ALA A 314 12.37 -6.44 22.10
C ALA A 314 11.31 -5.64 22.89
N THR A 315 11.77 -4.85 23.86
CA THR A 315 10.91 -3.94 24.62
C THR A 315 11.46 -2.52 24.49
N ASP A 316 10.57 -1.57 24.16
CA ASP A 316 10.93 -0.15 24.15
C ASP A 316 11.34 0.31 25.55
N PHE A 317 12.51 0.92 25.67
CA PHE A 317 13.03 1.36 26.97
C PHE A 317 12.13 2.40 27.64
N ALA A 318 11.59 3.35 26.90
CA ALA A 318 10.83 4.47 27.45
C ALA A 318 9.39 4.11 27.80
N THR A 319 8.72 3.32 26.95
CA THR A 319 7.28 3.03 27.07
C THR A 319 6.98 1.64 27.59
N GLN A 320 7.99 0.79 27.71
CA GLN A 320 7.88 -0.63 28.06
C GLN A 320 6.96 -1.42 27.11
N ARG A 321 6.75 -0.90 25.90
CA ARG A 321 5.94 -1.53 24.88
C ARG A 321 6.71 -2.69 24.23
N PRO A 322 6.05 -3.83 23.96
CA PRO A 322 6.66 -4.89 23.16
C PRO A 322 6.86 -4.42 21.72
N LEU A 323 8.01 -4.76 21.16
CA LEU A 323 8.41 -4.45 19.79
C LEU A 323 8.65 -5.76 19.04
N VAL A 324 8.27 -5.80 17.79
CA VAL A 324 8.54 -6.91 16.87
C VAL A 324 9.20 -6.36 15.61
N PHE A 325 10.37 -6.88 15.28
CA PHE A 325 11.11 -6.54 14.07
C PHE A 325 11.21 -7.79 13.18
N PRO A 326 10.44 -7.88 12.10
CA PRO A 326 10.55 -8.98 11.17
C PRO A 326 11.91 -8.99 10.47
N ILE A 327 12.48 -10.15 10.33
CA ILE A 327 13.63 -10.39 9.48
C ILE A 327 13.10 -10.93 8.15
N PRO A 328 13.18 -10.15 7.06
CA PRO A 328 12.75 -10.63 5.76
C PRO A 328 13.58 -11.83 5.34
N GLU A 329 13.05 -12.64 4.46
CA GLU A 329 13.74 -13.80 3.92
C GLU A 329 15.06 -13.39 3.29
N GLN A 330 16.12 -14.03 3.74
CA GLN A 330 17.48 -13.88 3.23
C GLN A 330 17.98 -15.25 2.77
N THR A 331 18.85 -15.24 1.78
CA THR A 331 19.39 -16.48 1.22
C THR A 331 20.92 -16.47 1.27
N PHE A 332 21.50 -17.63 1.50
CA PHE A 332 22.93 -17.86 1.35
C PHE A 332 23.15 -19.22 0.67
N SER A 333 24.34 -19.42 0.10
CA SER A 333 24.68 -20.68 -0.55
C SER A 333 25.86 -21.34 0.16
N VAL A 334 25.75 -22.64 0.37
CA VAL A 334 26.84 -23.50 0.79
C VAL A 334 27.36 -24.19 -0.46
N VAL A 335 28.61 -23.93 -0.82
CA VAL A 335 29.27 -24.49 -1.99
C VAL A 335 30.53 -25.21 -1.55
N ASP A 336 30.95 -26.23 -2.27
CA ASP A 336 32.21 -26.94 -1.99
C ASP A 336 33.40 -26.00 -2.16
N GLU A 337 34.49 -26.23 -1.40
CA GLU A 337 35.66 -25.35 -1.39
C GLU A 337 36.30 -25.20 -2.78
N VAL A 338 36.20 -26.27 -3.60
CA VAL A 338 36.61 -26.27 -5.01
C VAL A 338 35.72 -25.42 -5.89
N ASP A 339 34.41 -25.40 -5.59
CA ASP A 339 33.43 -24.61 -6.34
C ASP A 339 33.39 -23.13 -5.96
N LEU A 340 33.88 -22.77 -4.76
CA LEU A 340 33.99 -21.36 -4.33
C LEU A 340 34.95 -20.56 -5.23
N GLU A 341 36.08 -21.15 -5.64
CA GLU A 341 36.98 -20.52 -6.61
C GLU A 341 36.36 -20.46 -8.00
N ALA A 342 35.70 -21.52 -8.43
CA ALA A 342 35.01 -21.56 -9.71
C ALA A 342 33.83 -20.56 -9.73
N ALA A 343 33.06 -20.46 -8.65
CA ALA A 343 31.98 -19.49 -8.53
C ALA A 343 32.48 -18.04 -8.49
N ARG A 344 33.65 -17.80 -7.84
CA ARG A 344 34.28 -16.48 -7.84
C ARG A 344 34.80 -16.11 -9.21
N ILE A 345 35.46 -17.04 -9.89
CA ILE A 345 35.94 -16.85 -11.26
C ILE A 345 34.77 -16.63 -12.22
N ALA A 346 33.68 -17.40 -12.09
CA ALA A 346 32.48 -17.22 -12.90
C ALA A 346 31.82 -15.86 -12.68
N LYS A 347 31.73 -15.40 -11.43
CA LYS A 347 31.19 -14.06 -11.09
C LYS A 347 32.09 -12.93 -11.57
N GLU A 348 33.41 -13.09 -11.47
CA GLU A 348 34.36 -12.13 -12.03
C GLU A 348 34.30 -12.10 -13.56
N ALA A 349 34.12 -13.25 -14.21
CA ALA A 349 33.91 -13.35 -15.64
C ALA A 349 32.59 -12.70 -16.09
N GLU A 350 31.51 -12.93 -15.35
CA GLU A 350 30.21 -12.27 -15.63
C GLU A 350 30.29 -10.74 -15.47
N LEU A 351 30.93 -10.26 -14.42
CA LEU A 351 31.19 -8.83 -14.21
C LEU A 351 32.10 -8.24 -15.29
N ALA A 352 33.11 -9.00 -15.74
CA ALA A 352 33.97 -8.57 -16.83
C ALA A 352 33.21 -8.51 -18.16
N GLU A 353 32.35 -9.49 -18.42
CA GLU A 353 31.49 -9.48 -19.59
C GLU A 353 30.47 -8.35 -19.61
N GLN A 354 29.84 -8.08 -18.45
CA GLN A 354 28.94 -6.93 -18.32
C GLN A 354 29.67 -5.61 -18.59
N ARG A 355 30.88 -5.42 -18.04
CA ARG A 355 31.71 -4.25 -18.31
C ARG A 355 32.09 -4.15 -19.79
N ARG A 356 32.37 -5.31 -20.44
CA ARG A 356 32.71 -5.36 -21.86
C ARG A 356 31.52 -4.93 -22.73
N ILE A 357 30.33 -5.45 -22.42
CA ILE A 357 29.06 -5.08 -23.10
C ILE A 357 28.77 -3.59 -22.90
N GLU A 358 29.02 -3.07 -21.71
CA GLU A 358 28.77 -1.68 -21.40
C GLU A 358 29.74 -0.74 -22.13
N MET A 359 31.03 -1.10 -22.19
CA MET A 359 32.03 -0.39 -23.00
C MET A 359 31.71 -0.47 -24.49
N GLU A 360 31.29 -1.63 -24.99
CA GLU A 360 30.90 -1.80 -26.39
C GLU A 360 29.69 -0.90 -26.75
N LYS A 361 28.69 -0.84 -25.87
CA LYS A 361 27.57 0.10 -26.03
C LYS A 361 28.01 1.58 -26.05
N GLN A 362 28.95 1.93 -25.19
CA GLN A 362 29.50 3.30 -25.18
C GLN A 362 30.25 3.61 -26.48
N ILE A 363 31.10 2.68 -26.97
CA ILE A 363 31.82 2.85 -28.24
C ILE A 363 30.85 2.94 -29.42
N ILE A 364 29.77 2.14 -29.42
CA ILE A 364 28.75 2.20 -30.48
C ILE A 364 28.03 3.56 -30.43
N ALA A 365 27.65 4.04 -29.23
CA ALA A 365 26.99 5.31 -29.06
C ALA A 365 27.89 6.49 -29.47
N GLU A 366 29.20 6.44 -29.16
CA GLU A 366 30.17 7.45 -29.64
C GLU A 366 30.30 7.45 -31.14
N ARG A 367 30.46 6.27 -31.79
CA ARG A 367 30.52 6.15 -33.24
C ARG A 367 29.25 6.64 -33.93
N GLU A 368 28.08 6.38 -33.34
CA GLU A 368 26.82 6.92 -33.86
C GLU A 368 26.74 8.43 -33.73
N ALA A 369 27.24 8.99 -32.63
CA ALA A 369 27.30 10.42 -32.41
C ALA A 369 28.28 11.09 -33.42
N GLU A 370 29.44 10.46 -33.64
CA GLU A 370 30.41 10.93 -34.66
C GLU A 370 29.85 10.83 -36.08
N ARG A 371 29.16 9.74 -36.43
CA ARG A 371 28.46 9.60 -37.71
C ARG A 371 27.42 10.70 -37.91
N LYS A 372 26.62 10.99 -36.92
CA LYS A 372 25.61 12.07 -36.95
C LYS A 372 26.29 13.43 -37.15
N ARG A 373 27.37 13.69 -36.43
CA ARG A 373 28.18 14.93 -36.61
C ARG A 373 28.77 15.03 -38.03
N SER A 374 29.36 13.94 -38.54
CA SER A 374 29.91 13.90 -39.88
C SER A 374 28.84 14.08 -40.96
N MET A 375 27.66 13.44 -40.80
CA MET A 375 26.54 13.67 -41.73
C MET A 375 26.03 15.10 -41.72
N ILE A 376 25.99 15.76 -40.55
CA ILE A 376 25.60 17.16 -40.45
C ILE A 376 26.65 18.04 -41.16
N ILE A 377 27.95 17.76 -40.96
CA ILE A 377 29.03 18.51 -41.61
C ILE A 377 28.96 18.35 -43.13
N ILE A 378 28.73 17.13 -43.64
CA ILE A 378 28.57 16.85 -45.06
C ILE A 378 27.34 17.56 -45.63
N ALA A 379 26.21 17.51 -44.91
CA ALA A 379 24.97 18.18 -45.33
C ALA A 379 25.14 19.71 -45.41
N VAL A 380 25.79 20.30 -44.40
CA VAL A 380 26.10 21.73 -44.37
C VAL A 380 27.10 22.11 -45.49
N GLY A 381 28.15 21.26 -45.69
CA GLY A 381 29.11 21.45 -46.76
C GLY A 381 28.46 21.41 -48.15
N ASN A 382 27.60 20.44 -48.39
CA ASN A 382 26.84 20.31 -49.63
C ASN A 382 25.90 21.50 -49.86
N LEU A 383 25.25 21.98 -48.80
CA LEU A 383 24.38 23.16 -48.88
C LEU A 383 25.17 24.44 -49.25
N ILE A 384 26.36 24.60 -48.66
CA ILE A 384 27.26 25.71 -48.96
C ILE A 384 27.73 25.63 -50.43
N MET A 385 28.14 24.42 -50.88
CA MET A 385 28.55 24.20 -52.28
C MET A 385 27.41 24.53 -53.25
N LEU A 386 26.18 24.11 -52.93
CA LEU A 386 24.99 24.38 -53.72
C LEU A 386 24.72 25.91 -53.81
N LEU A 387 24.87 26.61 -52.69
CA LEU A 387 24.77 28.08 -52.66
C LEU A 387 25.86 28.75 -53.53
N ILE A 388 27.11 28.24 -53.45
CA ILE A 388 28.21 28.77 -54.28
C ILE A 388 27.90 28.56 -55.76
N VAL A 389 27.41 27.37 -56.17
CA VAL A 389 27.01 27.06 -57.54
C VAL A 389 25.90 28.00 -58.02
N ILE A 390 24.90 28.23 -57.20
CA ILE A 390 23.78 29.14 -57.50
C ILE A 390 24.30 30.59 -57.68
N ILE A 391 25.17 31.04 -56.78
CA ILE A 391 25.77 32.39 -56.89
C ILE A 391 26.62 32.50 -58.17
N ALA A 392 27.47 31.49 -58.43
CA ALA A 392 28.27 31.43 -59.64
C ALA A 392 27.41 31.44 -60.92
N TRP A 393 26.30 30.68 -60.90
CA TRP A 393 25.35 30.68 -62.03
C TRP A 393 24.66 32.04 -62.21
N ILE A 394 24.26 32.71 -61.14
CA ILE A 394 23.66 34.03 -61.18
C ILE A 394 24.70 35.05 -61.71
N VAL A 395 25.96 35.00 -61.26
CA VAL A 395 27.05 35.87 -61.73
C VAL A 395 27.33 35.62 -63.20
N TRP A 396 27.46 34.31 -63.59
CA TRP A 396 27.67 33.91 -64.97
C TRP A 396 26.53 34.39 -65.91
N ARG A 397 25.27 34.25 -65.43
CA ARG A 397 24.08 34.74 -66.15
C ARG A 397 24.09 36.24 -66.31
N LYS A 398 24.52 37.01 -65.26
CA LYS A 398 24.70 38.48 -65.36
C LYS A 398 25.82 38.87 -66.27
N ILE A 399 26.96 38.15 -66.29
CA ILE A 399 28.08 38.39 -67.19
C ILE A 399 27.70 38.12 -68.66
N LYS A 400 26.99 37.00 -68.89
CA LYS A 400 26.50 36.64 -70.23
C LYS A 400 25.49 37.68 -70.72
N ALA A 401 24.56 38.11 -69.91
CA ALA A 401 23.63 39.20 -70.28
C ALA A 401 24.32 40.53 -70.60
N LYS A 402 25.47 40.82 -69.96
CA LYS A 402 26.29 42.00 -70.29
C LYS A 402 27.09 41.79 -71.59
N ARG A 403 27.49 40.60 -71.96
CA ARG A 403 28.20 40.29 -73.23
C ARG A 403 27.24 40.35 -74.40
N ASP A 404 26.05 39.87 -74.26
CA ASP A 404 25.03 39.96 -75.31
C ASP A 404 24.47 41.37 -75.55
N ALA A 405 24.81 42.30 -74.68
CA ALA A 405 24.41 43.73 -74.78
C ALA A 405 25.50 44.66 -75.39
N MET A 406 26.63 44.11 -75.87
CA MET A 406 27.61 44.93 -76.61
C MET A 406 27.23 44.97 -78.11
N PRO A 407 26.99 46.16 -78.68
CA PRO A 407 26.70 46.30 -80.11
C PRO A 407 27.97 46.02 -80.94
N GLU A 408 27.75 45.17 -81.96
CA GLU A 408 28.80 45.01 -83.02
C GLU A 408 29.17 46.33 -83.69
N MET A 409 30.40 46.70 -83.46
CA MET A 409 30.99 47.83 -84.26
C MET A 409 31.31 47.27 -85.68
N GLN A 410 30.48 47.68 -86.61
CA GLN A 410 30.77 47.46 -88.03
C GLN A 410 32.00 48.25 -88.41
N LEU A 411 33.07 47.54 -88.82
CA LEU A 411 34.19 48.07 -89.51
C LEU A 411 33.87 48.18 -91.01
N GLU A 412 33.56 49.38 -91.48
CA GLU A 412 33.53 49.67 -92.86
C GLU A 412 34.94 49.63 -93.47
N VAL A 413 35.14 48.85 -94.48
CA VAL A 413 36.37 48.76 -95.28
C VAL A 413 36.20 49.77 -96.42
N PRO A 414 37.08 50.79 -96.59
CA PRO A 414 37.04 51.59 -97.82
C PRO A 414 37.73 50.86 -98.99
N LYS A 415 37.04 50.83 -100.12
CA LYS A 415 37.60 50.47 -101.42
C LYS A 415 38.47 51.61 -101.89
N LYS A 416 39.65 51.25 -102.18
CA LYS A 416 40.48 51.34 -103.36
C LYS A 416 41.85 50.87 -103.10
#